data_ec2092a5c8353aae4caba790e90a5173
#
_entry.id   ec2092a5c8353aae4caba790e90a5173
#
_cell.length_a   1.000
_cell.length_b   1.000
_cell.length_c   1.000
_cell.angle_alpha   90.00
_cell.angle_beta   90.00
_cell.angle_gamma   90.00
#
_symmetry.space_group_name_H-M   'P 1'
#
loop_
_entity.id
_entity.type
_entity.pdbx_description
1 polymer ?
#
loop_
_entity_poly.entity_id
_entity_poly.type
_entity_poly.pdbx_seq_one_letter_code
_entity_poly.pdbx_strand_id
1 'polypeptide(L)'
;MTFEIIGSGHAAWVLSQALLAQGHACSGVCARNSPAREELASILQVPGKDLWPPVSNFPGVVLLAVADSALPELAQKARQSFPNAFLVHLSGATPLDVLPGPRRGVAWPMASLIRGTQLNRSKTQTFWETERSEDASLLLRIAQSFGKHVHAMSSPGRIALHTSAALTNNFMTHLMEKARALCAVHQVPFSLLTPLLEQTLVAQIQHSAGNWQTGPAKRRDSATLQRHREAIGHDAALLKAYDALTESIQATYPV
;
A
#
# COMPACT_ATOMS: atom_id res chain seq x y z
N MET A 1 -1.25 -20.32 13.82
CA MET A 1 0.22 -20.17 13.78
C MET A 1 0.66 -19.11 14.79
N THR A 2 1.95 -19.14 15.18
CA THR A 2 2.55 -18.10 16.00
C THR A 2 3.38 -17.17 15.12
N PHE A 3 3.26 -15.87 15.34
CA PHE A 3 4.04 -14.87 14.61
C PHE A 3 4.69 -13.84 15.55
N GLU A 4 5.77 -13.26 15.09
CA GLU A 4 6.42 -12.08 15.66
C GLU A 4 6.40 -10.96 14.60
N ILE A 5 6.23 -9.70 15.04
CA ILE A 5 6.14 -8.58 14.10
C ILE A 5 7.32 -7.62 14.30
N ILE A 6 7.98 -7.27 13.20
CA ILE A 6 9.02 -6.26 13.14
C ILE A 6 8.45 -5.00 12.53
N GLY A 7 8.33 -3.95 13.32
CA GLY A 7 7.71 -2.67 12.97
C GLY A 7 6.56 -2.30 13.90
N SER A 8 6.25 -1.01 13.98
CA SER A 8 5.15 -0.45 14.80
C SER A 8 4.36 0.64 14.07
N GLY A 9 4.45 0.67 12.73
CA GLY A 9 3.72 1.61 11.87
C GLY A 9 2.28 1.16 11.58
N HIS A 10 1.62 1.86 10.66
CA HIS A 10 0.25 1.59 10.23
C HIS A 10 0.01 0.13 9.82
N ALA A 11 0.90 -0.42 8.98
CA ALA A 11 0.78 -1.80 8.52
C ALA A 11 0.93 -2.80 9.67
N ALA A 12 1.93 -2.63 10.55
CA ALA A 12 2.10 -3.46 11.72
C ALA A 12 0.84 -3.46 12.59
N TRP A 13 0.29 -2.28 12.84
CA TRP A 13 -0.88 -2.08 13.70
C TRP A 13 -2.13 -2.78 13.14
N VAL A 14 -2.44 -2.58 11.85
CA VAL A 14 -3.66 -3.12 11.22
C VAL A 14 -3.54 -4.62 10.98
N LEU A 15 -2.40 -5.08 10.47
CA LEU A 15 -2.26 -6.47 10.00
C LEU A 15 -2.03 -7.47 11.14
N SER A 16 -1.36 -7.05 12.23
CA SER A 16 -1.26 -7.91 13.43
C SER A 16 -2.63 -8.18 14.05
N GLN A 17 -3.50 -7.17 14.14
CA GLN A 17 -4.86 -7.36 14.64
C GLN A 17 -5.71 -8.22 13.69
N ALA A 18 -5.54 -8.08 12.36
CA ALA A 18 -6.20 -8.95 11.40
C ALA A 18 -5.79 -10.42 11.58
N LEU A 19 -4.52 -10.70 11.89
CA LEU A 19 -4.04 -12.05 12.22
C LEU A 19 -4.63 -12.57 13.52
N LEU A 20 -4.64 -11.77 14.60
CA LEU A 20 -5.26 -12.17 15.87
C LEU A 20 -6.74 -12.52 15.69
N ALA A 21 -7.48 -11.71 14.94
CA ALA A 21 -8.90 -11.95 14.64
C ALA A 21 -9.16 -13.23 13.86
N GLN A 22 -8.12 -13.84 13.25
CA GLN A 22 -8.19 -15.13 12.58
C GLN A 22 -7.58 -16.28 13.42
N GLY A 23 -7.41 -16.06 14.72
CA GLY A 23 -6.95 -17.09 15.66
C GLY A 23 -5.44 -17.37 15.58
N HIS A 24 -4.65 -16.45 15.04
CA HIS A 24 -3.19 -16.54 15.11
C HIS A 24 -2.70 -15.90 16.41
N ALA A 25 -1.56 -16.38 16.95
CA ALA A 25 -0.98 -15.87 18.19
C ALA A 25 0.24 -15.00 17.90
N CYS A 26 0.27 -13.78 18.44
CA CYS A 26 1.47 -12.94 18.45
C CYS A 26 2.39 -13.34 19.58
N SER A 27 3.71 -13.35 19.39
CA SER A 27 4.73 -13.62 20.42
C SER A 27 5.51 -12.38 20.84
N GLY A 28 5.44 -11.29 20.08
CA GLY A 28 6.11 -10.05 20.40
C GLY A 28 6.10 -9.02 19.29
N VAL A 29 6.39 -7.78 19.68
CA VAL A 29 6.57 -6.63 18.78
C VAL A 29 8.00 -6.13 18.89
N CYS A 30 8.74 -6.16 17.78
CA CYS A 30 10.10 -5.63 17.69
C CYS A 30 10.09 -4.31 16.92
N ALA A 31 10.47 -3.18 17.51
CA ALA A 31 10.57 -1.91 16.82
C ALA A 31 11.51 -0.92 17.54
N ARG A 32 12.10 0.00 16.75
CA ARG A 32 12.98 1.07 17.26
C ARG A 32 12.21 2.15 18.05
N ASN A 33 11.02 2.51 17.55
CA ASN A 33 10.19 3.53 18.19
C ASN A 33 9.52 2.93 19.44
N SER A 34 10.10 3.21 20.59
CA SER A 34 9.65 2.65 21.88
C SER A 34 8.19 3.00 22.21
N PRO A 35 7.70 4.26 22.12
CA PRO A 35 6.29 4.56 22.40
C PRO A 35 5.33 3.80 21.50
N ALA A 36 5.57 3.78 20.19
CA ALA A 36 4.70 3.08 19.23
C ALA A 36 4.78 1.56 19.37
N ARG A 37 5.94 1.03 19.78
CA ARG A 37 6.14 -0.38 20.09
C ARG A 37 5.33 -0.79 21.31
N GLU A 38 5.47 -0.08 22.42
CA GLU A 38 4.79 -0.40 23.68
C GLU A 38 3.27 -0.29 23.52
N GLU A 39 2.78 0.71 22.79
CA GLU A 39 1.36 0.83 22.50
C GLU A 39 0.84 -0.37 21.68
N LEU A 40 1.53 -0.76 20.61
CA LEU A 40 1.14 -1.93 19.83
C LEU A 40 1.24 -3.22 20.64
N ALA A 41 2.31 -3.39 21.41
CA ALA A 41 2.53 -4.54 22.28
C ALA A 41 1.42 -4.67 23.34
N SER A 42 1.00 -3.56 23.94
CA SER A 42 -0.13 -3.52 24.89
C SER A 42 -1.45 -3.95 24.23
N ILE A 43 -1.75 -3.47 23.02
CA ILE A 43 -2.96 -3.85 22.27
C ILE A 43 -2.97 -5.34 21.94
N LEU A 44 -1.81 -5.88 21.56
CA LEU A 44 -1.66 -7.30 21.22
C LEU A 44 -1.47 -8.20 22.46
N GLN A 45 -1.34 -7.62 23.65
CA GLN A 45 -1.08 -8.29 24.93
C GLN A 45 0.18 -9.16 24.87
N VAL A 46 1.26 -8.62 24.32
CA VAL A 46 2.55 -9.30 24.16
C VAL A 46 3.71 -8.38 24.58
N PRO A 47 4.92 -8.93 24.85
CA PRO A 47 6.06 -8.08 25.16
C PRO A 47 6.49 -7.22 23.96
N GLY A 48 6.77 -5.94 24.23
CA GLY A 48 7.58 -5.08 23.38
C GLY A 48 9.06 -5.46 23.53
N LYS A 49 9.75 -5.64 22.40
CA LYS A 49 11.17 -6.02 22.39
C LYS A 49 11.97 -4.98 21.61
N ASP A 50 13.22 -4.79 21.99
CA ASP A 50 14.15 -4.04 21.17
C ASP A 50 14.28 -4.68 19.78
N LEU A 51 14.65 -3.86 18.80
CA LEU A 51 14.54 -4.25 17.39
C LEU A 51 15.26 -5.57 17.05
N TRP A 52 16.32 -5.88 17.78
CA TRP A 52 17.12 -7.07 17.53
C TRP A 52 17.27 -7.90 18.82
N PRO A 53 16.35 -8.85 19.05
CA PRO A 53 16.53 -9.81 20.13
C PRO A 53 17.78 -10.68 19.86
N PRO A 54 18.37 -11.28 20.91
CA PRO A 54 19.39 -12.32 20.76
C PRO A 54 18.90 -13.42 19.81
N VAL A 55 19.82 -14.16 19.19
CA VAL A 55 19.49 -15.27 18.29
C VAL A 55 18.45 -16.20 18.94
N SER A 56 17.34 -16.38 18.25
CA SER A 56 16.19 -17.14 18.74
C SER A 56 15.89 -18.31 17.79
N ASN A 57 15.71 -19.50 18.34
CA ASN A 57 15.24 -20.67 17.59
C ASN A 57 13.74 -20.64 17.28
N PHE A 58 13.12 -19.46 17.25
CA PHE A 58 11.71 -19.29 16.95
C PHE A 58 11.36 -19.89 15.58
N PRO A 59 10.53 -20.93 15.51
CA PRO A 59 10.21 -21.62 14.25
C PRO A 59 9.00 -21.04 13.52
N GLY A 60 8.41 -19.97 14.08
CA GLY A 60 7.19 -19.35 13.59
C GLY A 60 7.40 -18.41 12.40
N VAL A 61 6.49 -17.47 12.25
CA VAL A 61 6.50 -16.48 11.19
C VAL A 61 7.03 -15.15 11.73
N VAL A 62 7.98 -14.54 11.05
CA VAL A 62 8.42 -13.17 11.32
C VAL A 62 7.91 -12.26 10.22
N LEU A 63 7.02 -11.34 10.58
CA LEU A 63 6.41 -10.38 9.67
C LEU A 63 7.21 -9.07 9.69
N LEU A 64 7.77 -8.68 8.55
CA LEU A 64 8.46 -7.40 8.39
C LEU A 64 7.45 -6.34 7.90
N ALA A 65 6.92 -5.56 8.83
CA ALA A 65 5.97 -4.46 8.61
C ALA A 65 6.67 -3.10 8.75
N VAL A 66 7.70 -2.89 7.94
CA VAL A 66 8.59 -1.74 7.94
C VAL A 66 8.53 -0.99 6.60
N ALA A 67 9.14 0.20 6.53
CA ALA A 67 9.23 0.93 5.26
C ALA A 67 10.05 0.13 4.23
N ASP A 68 9.65 0.21 2.96
CA ASP A 68 10.28 -0.54 1.85
C ASP A 68 11.78 -0.25 1.75
N SER A 69 12.19 0.99 1.95
CA SER A 69 13.61 1.39 1.95
C SER A 69 14.44 0.74 3.08
N ALA A 70 13.80 0.30 4.16
CA ALA A 70 14.48 -0.34 5.28
C ALA A 70 14.46 -1.88 5.17
N LEU A 71 13.65 -2.46 4.28
CA LEU A 71 13.51 -3.91 4.15
C LEU A 71 14.83 -4.63 3.89
N PRO A 72 15.72 -4.20 2.98
CA PRO A 72 16.95 -4.94 2.68
C PRO A 72 17.83 -5.15 3.92
N GLU A 73 18.06 -4.08 4.68
CA GLU A 73 18.87 -4.14 5.90
C GLU A 73 18.18 -4.96 6.98
N LEU A 74 16.88 -4.65 7.23
CA LEU A 74 16.16 -5.28 8.34
C LEU A 74 15.87 -6.77 8.08
N ALA A 75 15.72 -7.18 6.84
CA ALA A 75 15.58 -8.59 6.48
C ALA A 75 16.83 -9.41 6.78
N GLN A 76 18.03 -8.88 6.52
CA GLN A 76 19.30 -9.53 6.87
C GLN A 76 19.42 -9.72 8.41
N LYS A 77 19.14 -8.66 9.15
CA LYS A 77 19.16 -8.71 10.61
C LYS A 77 18.09 -9.65 11.17
N ALA A 78 16.89 -9.66 10.58
CA ALA A 78 15.83 -10.58 10.97
C ALA A 78 16.25 -12.04 10.76
N ARG A 79 16.93 -12.38 9.65
CA ARG A 79 17.43 -13.72 9.43
C ARG A 79 18.52 -14.12 10.44
N GLN A 80 19.39 -13.18 10.82
CA GLN A 80 20.40 -13.41 11.86
C GLN A 80 19.77 -13.71 13.23
N SER A 81 18.75 -12.92 13.63
CA SER A 81 18.04 -13.10 14.90
C SER A 81 17.09 -14.30 14.90
N PHE A 82 16.53 -14.67 13.76
CA PHE A 82 15.53 -15.73 13.61
C PHE A 82 15.92 -16.71 12.46
N PRO A 83 16.99 -17.49 12.62
CA PRO A 83 17.54 -18.30 11.53
C PRO A 83 16.56 -19.36 10.97
N ASN A 84 15.65 -19.86 11.80
CA ASN A 84 14.69 -20.91 11.45
C ASN A 84 13.28 -20.39 11.12
N ALA A 85 13.02 -19.09 11.26
CA ALA A 85 11.70 -18.52 11.03
C ALA A 85 11.36 -18.41 9.54
N PHE A 86 10.07 -18.45 9.24
CA PHE A 86 9.55 -18.05 7.94
C PHE A 86 9.43 -16.53 7.88
N LEU A 87 10.30 -15.90 7.09
CA LEU A 87 10.28 -14.44 6.93
C LEU A 87 9.24 -14.03 5.90
N VAL A 88 8.39 -13.07 6.25
CA VAL A 88 7.37 -12.55 5.35
C VAL A 88 7.41 -11.03 5.37
N HIS A 89 7.52 -10.40 4.22
CA HIS A 89 7.29 -8.96 4.11
C HIS A 89 5.90 -8.65 3.52
N LEU A 90 5.46 -7.41 3.76
CA LEU A 90 4.10 -6.95 3.46
C LEU A 90 4.07 -5.87 2.37
N SER A 91 5.20 -5.66 1.68
CA SER A 91 5.36 -4.64 0.64
C SER A 91 4.78 -5.07 -0.71
N GLY A 92 4.06 -4.15 -1.37
CA GLY A 92 3.64 -4.30 -2.76
C GLY A 92 4.75 -4.01 -3.77
N ALA A 93 5.70 -3.14 -3.41
CA ALA A 93 6.74 -2.64 -4.32
C ALA A 93 8.07 -3.39 -4.23
N THR A 94 8.32 -4.13 -3.13
CA THR A 94 9.61 -4.80 -2.91
C THR A 94 9.57 -6.24 -3.39
N PRO A 95 10.58 -6.72 -4.15
CA PRO A 95 10.60 -8.11 -4.62
C PRO A 95 10.89 -9.11 -3.49
N LEU A 96 10.54 -10.39 -3.73
CA LEU A 96 10.70 -11.47 -2.75
C LEU A 96 12.17 -11.70 -2.36
N ASP A 97 13.10 -11.51 -3.30
CA ASP A 97 14.53 -11.81 -3.13
C ASP A 97 15.26 -10.89 -2.14
N VAL A 98 14.61 -9.79 -1.72
CA VAL A 98 15.11 -8.96 -0.61
C VAL A 98 15.22 -9.75 0.70
N LEU A 99 14.39 -10.80 0.86
CA LEU A 99 14.43 -11.67 2.04
C LEU A 99 15.52 -12.73 1.88
N PRO A 100 16.48 -12.83 2.81
CA PRO A 100 17.53 -13.82 2.75
C PRO A 100 17.06 -15.22 3.17
N GLY A 101 17.67 -16.26 2.61
CA GLY A 101 17.46 -17.65 2.98
C GLY A 101 16.21 -18.28 2.32
N PRO A 102 16.02 -19.59 2.51
CA PRO A 102 15.06 -20.37 1.73
C PRO A 102 13.59 -20.20 2.20
N ARG A 103 13.37 -19.95 3.49
CA ARG A 103 12.02 -19.82 4.07
C ARG A 103 11.60 -18.36 4.05
N ARG A 104 11.00 -17.95 2.93
CA ARG A 104 10.64 -16.55 2.65
C ARG A 104 9.35 -16.43 1.85
N GLY A 105 8.61 -15.35 2.09
CA GLY A 105 7.36 -15.08 1.39
C GLY A 105 6.95 -13.62 1.40
N VAL A 106 6.02 -13.28 0.54
CA VAL A 106 5.33 -11.99 0.51
C VAL A 106 3.85 -12.22 0.74
N ALA A 107 3.24 -11.38 1.56
CA ALA A 107 1.78 -11.32 1.72
C ALA A 107 1.34 -9.86 1.72
N TRP A 108 1.01 -9.33 0.55
CA TRP A 108 0.65 -7.92 0.39
C TRP A 108 -0.87 -7.73 0.28
N PRO A 109 -1.53 -7.15 1.32
CA PRO A 109 -2.90 -6.70 1.20
C PRO A 109 -2.97 -5.36 0.46
N MET A 110 -3.72 -5.31 -0.63
CA MET A 110 -3.95 -4.08 -1.40
C MET A 110 -5.04 -3.26 -0.73
N ALA A 111 -4.65 -2.48 0.26
CA ALA A 111 -5.53 -1.62 1.05
C ALA A 111 -4.77 -0.40 1.58
N SER A 112 -5.49 0.70 1.78
CA SER A 112 -4.98 1.84 2.54
C SER A 112 -5.01 1.47 4.04
N LEU A 113 -3.84 1.28 4.63
CA LEU A 113 -3.71 0.90 6.03
C LEU A 113 -3.55 2.15 6.89
N ILE A 114 -4.51 2.38 7.78
CA ILE A 114 -4.52 3.55 8.67
C ILE A 114 -4.62 3.04 10.11
N ARG A 115 -3.69 3.47 10.96
CA ARG A 115 -3.71 3.13 12.40
C ARG A 115 -5.03 3.53 13.03
N GLY A 116 -5.59 2.69 13.87
CA GLY A 116 -6.91 2.89 14.47
C GLY A 116 -8.07 2.37 13.64
N THR A 117 -7.84 1.89 12.41
CA THR A 117 -8.89 1.30 11.58
C THR A 117 -8.76 -0.22 11.50
N GLN A 118 -9.89 -0.88 11.24
CA GLN A 118 -9.92 -2.31 10.97
C GLN A 118 -9.83 -2.58 9.47
N LEU A 119 -9.11 -3.64 9.11
CA LEU A 119 -9.03 -4.08 7.71
C LEU A 119 -10.36 -4.67 7.23
N ASN A 120 -10.92 -4.11 6.16
CA ASN A 120 -12.12 -4.68 5.54
C ASN A 120 -11.75 -5.87 4.66
N ARG A 121 -11.66 -7.06 5.27
CA ARG A 121 -11.26 -8.29 4.60
C ARG A 121 -12.15 -8.69 3.41
N SER A 122 -13.44 -8.34 3.42
CA SER A 122 -14.35 -8.67 2.32
C SER A 122 -14.07 -7.88 1.05
N LYS A 123 -13.44 -6.72 1.17
CA LYS A 123 -13.08 -5.83 0.04
C LYS A 123 -11.58 -5.86 -0.29
N THR A 124 -10.75 -6.44 0.60
CA THR A 124 -9.31 -6.46 0.40
C THR A 124 -8.91 -7.60 -0.51
N GLN A 125 -8.20 -7.28 -1.59
CA GLN A 125 -7.45 -8.23 -2.41
C GLN A 125 -6.08 -8.43 -1.76
N THR A 126 -5.63 -9.67 -1.61
CA THR A 126 -4.31 -9.96 -1.04
C THR A 126 -3.48 -10.79 -2.02
N PHE A 127 -2.25 -10.38 -2.23
CA PHE A 127 -1.32 -11.02 -3.16
C PHE A 127 -0.19 -11.69 -2.38
N TRP A 128 0.16 -12.92 -2.77
CA TRP A 128 1.19 -13.68 -2.09
C TRP A 128 2.18 -14.31 -3.07
N GLU A 129 3.41 -14.50 -2.60
CA GLU A 129 4.52 -15.05 -3.37
C GLU A 129 5.46 -15.84 -2.47
N THR A 130 5.84 -17.06 -2.86
CA THR A 130 6.92 -17.85 -2.26
C THR A 130 7.52 -18.75 -3.32
N GLU A 131 8.78 -19.14 -3.16
CA GLU A 131 9.47 -20.04 -4.08
C GLU A 131 9.25 -21.53 -3.71
N ARG A 132 9.00 -21.80 -2.43
CA ARG A 132 8.90 -23.17 -1.93
C ARG A 132 7.44 -23.60 -1.81
N SER A 133 7.12 -24.72 -2.43
CA SER A 133 5.78 -25.31 -2.36
C SER A 133 5.37 -25.70 -0.93
N GLU A 134 6.34 -26.13 -0.09
CA GLU A 134 6.10 -26.50 1.31
C GLU A 134 5.64 -25.28 2.17
N ASP A 135 6.07 -24.08 1.83
CA ASP A 135 5.70 -22.85 2.53
C ASP A 135 4.38 -22.23 2.02
N ALA A 136 3.87 -22.68 0.87
CA ALA A 136 2.70 -22.10 0.20
C ALA A 136 1.44 -22.16 1.07
N SER A 137 1.16 -23.29 1.73
CA SER A 137 -0.02 -23.45 2.57
C SER A 137 0.00 -22.55 3.80
N LEU A 138 1.17 -22.32 4.39
CA LEU A 138 1.35 -21.40 5.51
C LEU A 138 1.15 -19.95 5.07
N LEU A 139 1.77 -19.57 3.95
CA LEU A 139 1.67 -18.22 3.41
C LEU A 139 0.26 -17.89 2.94
N LEU A 140 -0.44 -18.85 2.33
CA LEU A 140 -1.84 -18.71 1.94
C LEU A 140 -2.74 -18.38 3.16
N ARG A 141 -2.54 -19.06 4.29
CA ARG A 141 -3.29 -18.76 5.53
C ARG A 141 -3.01 -17.35 6.05
N ILE A 142 -1.76 -16.88 5.93
CA ILE A 142 -1.41 -15.49 6.27
C ILE A 142 -2.16 -14.52 5.35
N ALA A 143 -2.10 -14.74 4.05
CA ALA A 143 -2.77 -13.91 3.06
C ALA A 143 -4.30 -13.89 3.26
N GLN A 144 -4.92 -15.03 3.57
CA GLN A 144 -6.35 -15.15 3.89
C GLN A 144 -6.75 -14.38 5.15
N SER A 145 -5.80 -14.15 6.06
CA SER A 145 -6.07 -13.32 7.24
C SER A 145 -6.26 -11.85 6.89
N PHE A 146 -5.68 -11.41 5.77
CA PHE A 146 -5.76 -10.02 5.30
C PHE A 146 -6.91 -9.78 4.33
N GLY A 147 -7.33 -10.77 3.54
CA GLY A 147 -8.43 -10.63 2.60
C GLY A 147 -9.10 -11.96 2.27
N LYS A 148 -10.39 -11.90 1.86
CA LYS A 148 -11.12 -13.08 1.38
C LYS A 148 -10.70 -13.49 -0.04
N HIS A 149 -10.20 -12.53 -0.83
CA HIS A 149 -9.75 -12.75 -2.20
C HIS A 149 -8.22 -12.76 -2.21
N VAL A 150 -7.64 -13.92 -2.47
CA VAL A 150 -6.18 -14.13 -2.42
C VAL A 150 -5.65 -14.67 -3.74
N HIS A 151 -4.55 -14.11 -4.21
CA HIS A 151 -3.98 -14.38 -5.52
C HIS A 151 -2.47 -14.66 -5.40
N ALA A 152 -2.00 -15.74 -6.02
CA ALA A 152 -0.58 -15.93 -6.24
C ALA A 152 -0.10 -14.93 -7.31
N MET A 153 0.99 -14.23 -7.05
CA MET A 153 1.49 -13.20 -7.97
C MET A 153 3.00 -13.02 -7.80
N SER A 154 3.73 -13.08 -8.91
CA SER A 154 5.17 -12.83 -8.93
C SER A 154 5.53 -11.38 -8.60
N SER A 155 6.76 -11.16 -8.16
CA SER A 155 7.28 -9.81 -7.84
C SER A 155 7.09 -8.80 -8.98
N PRO A 156 7.39 -9.09 -10.27
CA PRO A 156 7.13 -8.13 -11.34
C PRO A 156 5.65 -7.76 -11.49
N GLY A 157 4.75 -8.76 -11.42
CA GLY A 157 3.30 -8.51 -11.50
C GLY A 157 2.79 -7.68 -10.31
N ARG A 158 3.27 -7.98 -9.11
CA ARG A 158 2.91 -7.25 -7.88
C ARG A 158 3.41 -5.80 -7.91
N ILE A 159 4.63 -5.57 -8.38
CA ILE A 159 5.17 -4.20 -8.54
C ILE A 159 4.35 -3.41 -9.55
N ALA A 160 4.01 -4.01 -10.70
CA ALA A 160 3.17 -3.36 -11.71
C ALA A 160 1.78 -3.00 -11.14
N LEU A 161 1.15 -3.93 -10.42
CA LEU A 161 -0.15 -3.70 -9.78
C LEU A 161 -0.07 -2.63 -8.67
N HIS A 162 1.00 -2.64 -7.86
CA HIS A 162 1.22 -1.62 -6.83
C HIS A 162 1.40 -0.24 -7.43
N THR A 163 2.17 -0.13 -8.52
CA THR A 163 2.34 1.13 -9.26
C THR A 163 1.01 1.61 -9.82
N SER A 164 0.22 0.72 -10.41
CA SER A 164 -1.13 1.06 -10.90
C SER A 164 -2.05 1.53 -9.78
N ALA A 165 -1.99 0.89 -8.60
CA ALA A 165 -2.74 1.33 -7.43
C ALA A 165 -2.29 2.71 -6.92
N ALA A 166 -1.00 3.05 -6.99
CA ALA A 166 -0.53 4.39 -6.67
C ALA A 166 -1.10 5.44 -7.62
N LEU A 167 -1.13 5.17 -8.93
CA LEU A 167 -1.72 6.05 -9.94
C LEU A 167 -3.24 6.25 -9.71
N THR A 168 -3.97 5.17 -9.47
CA THR A 168 -5.44 5.20 -9.41
C THR A 168 -6.01 5.51 -8.04
N ASN A 169 -5.21 5.48 -6.98
CA ASN A 169 -5.64 5.78 -5.61
C ASN A 169 -4.86 6.95 -5.00
N ASN A 170 -3.53 6.83 -4.84
CA ASN A 170 -2.77 7.85 -4.10
C ASN A 170 -2.73 9.19 -4.85
N PHE A 171 -2.42 9.17 -6.15
CA PHE A 171 -2.37 10.39 -6.94
C PHE A 171 -3.76 10.98 -7.15
N MET A 172 -4.78 10.14 -7.35
CA MET A 172 -6.16 10.61 -7.42
C MET A 172 -6.58 11.28 -6.10
N THR A 173 -6.27 10.69 -4.94
CA THR A 173 -6.56 11.30 -3.63
C THR A 173 -5.92 12.67 -3.52
N HIS A 174 -4.63 12.79 -3.87
CA HIS A 174 -3.92 14.07 -3.84
C HIS A 174 -4.55 15.12 -4.77
N LEU A 175 -4.90 14.73 -6.00
CA LEU A 175 -5.59 15.64 -6.94
C LEU A 175 -6.96 16.08 -6.43
N MET A 176 -7.71 15.20 -5.79
CA MET A 176 -8.99 15.56 -5.15
C MET A 176 -8.82 16.53 -3.98
N GLU A 177 -7.77 16.38 -3.17
CA GLU A 177 -7.44 17.35 -2.10
C GLU A 177 -7.09 18.72 -2.68
N LYS A 178 -6.29 18.78 -3.74
CA LYS A 178 -5.96 20.02 -4.44
C LYS A 178 -7.21 20.68 -5.06
N ALA A 179 -8.08 19.88 -5.67
CA ALA A 179 -9.35 20.41 -6.21
C ALA A 179 -10.27 20.94 -5.11
N ARG A 180 -10.34 20.30 -3.93
CA ARG A 180 -11.09 20.81 -2.77
C ARG A 180 -10.53 22.16 -2.31
N ALA A 181 -9.21 22.28 -2.22
CA ALA A 181 -8.56 23.53 -1.82
C ALA A 181 -8.85 24.65 -2.82
N LEU A 182 -8.79 24.38 -4.13
CA LEU A 182 -9.14 25.36 -5.17
C LEU A 182 -10.60 25.80 -5.08
N CYS A 183 -11.53 24.86 -4.91
CA CYS A 183 -12.95 25.17 -4.71
C CYS A 183 -13.17 26.05 -3.47
N ALA A 184 -12.47 25.76 -2.37
CA ALA A 184 -12.59 26.51 -1.11
C ALA A 184 -12.12 27.97 -1.26
N VAL A 185 -11.03 28.23 -1.98
CA VAL A 185 -10.55 29.59 -2.29
C VAL A 185 -11.64 30.44 -2.97
N HIS A 186 -12.43 29.83 -3.83
CA HIS A 186 -13.50 30.51 -4.57
C HIS A 186 -14.88 30.33 -3.95
N GLN A 187 -14.97 29.80 -2.72
CA GLN A 187 -16.24 29.56 -2.01
C GLN A 187 -17.24 28.68 -2.80
N VAL A 188 -16.73 27.78 -3.64
CA VAL A 188 -17.54 26.83 -4.42
C VAL A 188 -17.61 25.51 -3.64
N PRO A 189 -18.81 24.95 -3.38
CA PRO A 189 -18.94 23.66 -2.72
C PRO A 189 -18.35 22.53 -3.59
N PHE A 190 -17.36 21.80 -3.06
CA PHE A 190 -16.75 20.68 -3.78
C PHE A 190 -17.76 19.56 -4.13
N SER A 191 -18.84 19.43 -3.36
CA SER A 191 -19.91 18.48 -3.61
C SER A 191 -20.58 18.62 -4.98
N LEU A 192 -20.47 19.76 -5.62
CA LEU A 192 -20.97 19.96 -7.00
C LEU A 192 -20.22 19.09 -8.03
N LEU A 193 -19.02 18.65 -7.70
CA LEU A 193 -18.25 17.71 -8.55
C LEU A 193 -18.61 16.24 -8.34
N THR A 194 -19.36 15.89 -7.27
CA THR A 194 -19.67 14.50 -6.94
C THR A 194 -20.31 13.72 -8.08
N PRO A 195 -21.34 14.23 -8.79
CA PRO A 195 -21.96 13.49 -9.90
C PRO A 195 -20.98 13.22 -11.05
N LEU A 196 -20.09 14.18 -11.37
CA LEU A 196 -19.08 14.01 -12.40
C LEU A 196 -18.03 12.96 -12.00
N LEU A 197 -17.60 12.94 -10.74
CA LEU A 197 -16.66 11.97 -10.22
C LEU A 197 -17.25 10.55 -10.27
N GLU A 198 -18.48 10.37 -9.82
CA GLU A 198 -19.19 9.09 -9.84
C GLU A 198 -19.33 8.58 -11.28
N GLN A 199 -19.80 9.42 -12.19
CA GLN A 199 -19.93 9.07 -13.62
C GLN A 199 -18.58 8.63 -14.21
N THR A 200 -17.51 9.36 -13.91
CA THR A 200 -16.16 9.04 -14.39
C THR A 200 -15.68 7.69 -13.87
N LEU A 201 -15.84 7.43 -12.57
CA LEU A 201 -15.43 6.16 -11.97
C LEU A 201 -16.22 4.97 -12.52
N VAL A 202 -17.54 5.11 -12.62
CA VAL A 202 -18.41 4.06 -13.20
C VAL A 202 -18.00 3.75 -14.64
N ALA A 203 -17.79 4.77 -15.46
CA ALA A 203 -17.37 4.60 -16.85
C ALA A 203 -16.01 3.90 -16.96
N GLN A 204 -15.03 4.27 -16.13
CA GLN A 204 -13.71 3.63 -16.13
C GLN A 204 -13.73 2.18 -15.63
N ILE A 205 -14.64 1.81 -14.74
CA ILE A 205 -14.77 0.45 -14.22
C ILE A 205 -15.53 -0.46 -15.21
N GLN A 206 -16.58 0.07 -15.86
CA GLN A 206 -17.45 -0.72 -16.72
C GLN A 206 -16.93 -0.90 -18.15
N HIS A 207 -16.11 0.01 -18.62
CA HIS A 207 -15.61 0.01 -19.99
C HIS A 207 -14.10 -0.23 -20.00
N SER A 208 -13.68 -1.33 -20.61
CA SER A 208 -12.27 -1.56 -20.94
C SER A 208 -11.75 -0.44 -21.83
N ALA A 209 -10.55 0.04 -21.57
CA ALA A 209 -9.75 1.05 -22.24
C ALA A 209 -10.28 1.53 -23.62
N GLY A 210 -11.19 2.45 -23.62
CA GLY A 210 -11.73 3.08 -24.82
C GLY A 210 -11.60 4.60 -24.72
N ASN A 211 -11.87 5.30 -25.77
CA ASN A 211 -11.75 6.76 -25.99
C ASN A 211 -12.50 7.67 -24.98
N TRP A 212 -12.41 7.39 -23.67
CA TRP A 212 -13.08 8.17 -22.62
C TRP A 212 -12.33 9.45 -22.25
N GLN A 213 -11.08 9.58 -22.71
CA GLN A 213 -10.34 10.81 -22.47
C GLN A 213 -10.97 11.95 -23.27
N THR A 214 -11.38 12.99 -22.56
CA THR A 214 -11.96 14.22 -23.12
C THR A 214 -11.21 15.44 -22.55
N GLY A 215 -11.71 16.62 -22.76
CA GLY A 215 -11.20 17.84 -22.13
C GLY A 215 -10.23 18.66 -22.99
N PRO A 216 -9.81 19.84 -22.49
CA PRO A 216 -9.01 20.81 -23.23
C PRO A 216 -7.61 20.30 -23.59
N ALA A 217 -7.00 19.46 -22.77
CA ALA A 217 -5.69 18.87 -23.07
C ALA A 217 -5.74 18.00 -24.34
N LYS A 218 -6.72 17.09 -24.44
CA LYS A 218 -6.90 16.24 -25.62
C LYS A 218 -7.20 17.05 -26.89
N ARG A 219 -8.02 18.09 -26.77
CA ARG A 219 -8.40 18.97 -27.90
C ARG A 219 -7.34 20.04 -28.20
N ARG A 220 -6.24 20.11 -27.45
CA ARG A 220 -5.20 21.15 -27.55
C ARG A 220 -5.75 22.59 -27.45
N ASP A 221 -6.79 22.81 -26.64
CA ASP A 221 -7.41 24.11 -26.42
C ASP A 221 -6.49 25.00 -25.54
N SER A 222 -5.55 25.67 -26.20
CA SER A 222 -4.54 26.48 -25.53
C SER A 222 -5.13 27.62 -24.67
N ALA A 223 -6.23 28.23 -25.11
CA ALA A 223 -6.88 29.31 -24.40
C ALA A 223 -7.49 28.84 -23.07
N THR A 224 -8.13 27.67 -23.05
CA THR A 224 -8.66 27.09 -21.82
C THR A 224 -7.56 26.57 -20.91
N LEU A 225 -6.52 25.94 -21.47
CA LEU A 225 -5.36 25.50 -20.69
C LEU A 225 -4.66 26.68 -19.99
N GLN A 226 -4.54 27.81 -20.68
CA GLN A 226 -3.93 29.02 -20.09
C GLN A 226 -4.77 29.58 -18.94
N ARG A 227 -6.09 29.66 -19.08
CA ARG A 227 -6.99 30.08 -17.99
C ARG A 227 -6.90 29.16 -16.77
N HIS A 228 -6.76 27.85 -16.99
CA HIS A 228 -6.57 26.90 -15.88
C HIS A 228 -5.23 27.15 -15.16
N ARG A 229 -4.13 27.38 -15.91
CA ARG A 229 -2.83 27.72 -15.31
C ARG A 229 -2.89 28.99 -14.46
N GLU A 230 -3.58 30.01 -14.95
CA GLU A 230 -3.79 31.26 -14.20
C GLU A 230 -4.57 31.02 -12.90
N ALA A 231 -5.63 30.20 -12.94
CA ALA A 231 -6.44 29.89 -11.76
C ALA A 231 -5.67 29.12 -10.68
N ILE A 232 -4.69 28.29 -11.05
CA ILE A 232 -3.90 27.49 -10.12
C ILE A 232 -2.49 28.04 -9.89
N GLY A 233 -2.12 29.17 -10.50
CA GLY A 233 -0.75 29.70 -10.50
C GLY A 233 -0.18 30.06 -9.13
N HIS A 234 -1.04 30.19 -8.13
CA HIS A 234 -0.64 30.39 -6.73
C HIS A 234 -0.11 29.12 -6.05
N ASP A 235 -0.34 27.93 -6.63
CA ASP A 235 0.17 26.63 -6.17
C ASP A 235 1.15 26.05 -7.22
N ALA A 236 2.43 26.37 -7.07
CA ALA A 236 3.48 25.94 -8.01
C ALA A 236 3.58 24.40 -8.15
N ALA A 237 3.28 23.65 -7.09
CA ALA A 237 3.31 22.17 -7.14
C ALA A 237 2.13 21.64 -7.96
N LEU A 238 0.93 22.20 -7.78
CA LEU A 238 -0.24 21.85 -8.58
C LEU A 238 -0.07 22.23 -10.04
N LEU A 239 0.48 23.43 -10.33
CA LEU A 239 0.76 23.88 -11.70
C LEU A 239 1.70 22.89 -12.41
N LYS A 240 2.78 22.48 -11.77
CA LYS A 240 3.72 21.49 -12.31
C LYS A 240 3.04 20.14 -12.60
N ALA A 241 2.21 19.66 -11.68
CA ALA A 241 1.46 18.41 -11.88
C ALA A 241 0.44 18.54 -13.03
N TYR A 242 -0.26 19.67 -13.12
CA TYR A 242 -1.21 19.97 -14.19
C TYR A 242 -0.54 19.95 -15.57
N ASP A 243 0.63 20.61 -15.70
CA ASP A 243 1.37 20.66 -16.95
C ASP A 243 1.87 19.27 -17.36
N ALA A 244 2.45 18.50 -16.43
CA ALA A 244 2.91 17.15 -16.70
C ALA A 244 1.77 16.21 -17.16
N LEU A 245 0.60 16.29 -16.53
CA LEU A 245 -0.58 15.52 -16.95
C LEU A 245 -1.11 15.99 -18.32
N THR A 246 -1.10 17.29 -18.58
CA THR A 246 -1.50 17.87 -19.87
C THR A 246 -0.60 17.36 -20.99
N GLU A 247 0.72 17.40 -20.81
CA GLU A 247 1.70 16.89 -21.76
C GLU A 247 1.53 15.38 -22.00
N SER A 248 1.33 14.61 -20.93
CA SER A 248 1.09 13.17 -21.02
C SER A 248 -0.17 12.84 -21.84
N ILE A 249 -1.28 13.56 -21.61
CA ILE A 249 -2.52 13.40 -22.39
C ILE A 249 -2.28 13.74 -23.85
N GLN A 250 -1.59 14.84 -24.15
CA GLN A 250 -1.31 15.27 -25.53
C GLN A 250 -0.38 14.31 -26.27
N ALA A 251 0.55 13.68 -25.58
CA ALA A 251 1.44 12.65 -26.15
C ALA A 251 0.68 11.33 -26.43
N THR A 252 -0.24 10.96 -25.53
CA THR A 252 -1.01 9.71 -25.66
C THR A 252 -2.11 9.80 -26.74
N TYR A 253 -2.69 10.98 -26.93
CA TYR A 253 -3.78 11.22 -27.88
C TYR A 253 -3.39 12.26 -28.92
N PRO A 254 -2.64 11.87 -29.96
CA PRO A 254 -2.32 12.77 -31.06
C PRO A 254 -3.60 13.20 -31.80
N VAL A 255 -3.62 14.44 -32.29
CA VAL A 255 -4.72 15.01 -33.09
C VAL A 255 -4.55 14.55 -34.54
#